data_3bf2b0db1a3f9d0a7ea80cc2a972fe89
#
_entry.id   3bf2b0db1a3f9d0a7ea80cc2a972fe89
#
_cell.length_a   1.000
_cell.length_b   1.000
_cell.length_c   1.000
_cell.angle_alpha   90.00
_cell.angle_beta   90.00
_cell.angle_gamma   90.00
#
_symmetry.space_group_name_H-M   'P 1'
#
loop_
_entity.id
_entity.type
_entity.pdbx_description
1 polymer ?
#
loop_
_entity_poly.entity_id
_entity_poly.type
_entity_poly.pdbx_seq_one_letter_code
_entity_poly.pdbx_strand_id
1 'polypeptide(L)'
;MPRITPPRPVDVEAIVPELAALRRTATRLHPRRGTPTAQDSSAGGPMLWPADEPWPVCTLPHKRGSGHRYADVLREREILERAWQRDPRSGPNAEEADELSRFKRGRHAPHLADTDPIPLIGVTQLYRRDVPGLPDTGAGDLLQVFWCPFERHGESRHEMHVELRWRRSEDTGTLLTEQPVPEVVGRPELVPSPCVLHPEEVIEYPWFEELPQDVQERIDAWEGPEEDESEDQNEQYIYDLSTAPGWKVGGYIAWNLTGPTRLACSVCDAELTPLLTIDQREWDPASTGWVPYEDRQDIRVMGANVPTGVSPGRGRLNITVCPRDPHHPFRLVTQ
;
A
#
# COMPACT_ATOMS: atom_id res chain seq x y z
N MET A 1 11.57 -16.25 -1.91
CA MET A 1 12.92 -15.75 -2.32
C MET A 1 12.91 -14.25 -2.10
N PRO A 2 14.04 -13.62 -1.69
CA PRO A 2 14.13 -12.17 -1.62
C PRO A 2 13.79 -11.55 -2.99
N ARG A 3 13.36 -10.31 -2.98
CA ARG A 3 13.18 -9.49 -4.17
C ARG A 3 14.29 -8.47 -4.21
N ILE A 4 14.92 -8.30 -5.36
CA ILE A 4 16.09 -7.43 -5.53
C ILE A 4 15.79 -6.42 -6.63
N THR A 5 15.64 -5.16 -6.22
CA THR A 5 15.48 -4.02 -7.13
C THR A 5 16.78 -3.81 -7.90
N PRO A 6 16.76 -3.64 -9.23
CA PRO A 6 17.94 -3.29 -9.99
C PRO A 6 18.58 -1.98 -9.49
N PRO A 7 19.91 -1.83 -9.65
CA PRO A 7 20.53 -0.50 -9.46
C PRO A 7 19.83 0.54 -10.33
N ARG A 8 19.80 1.76 -9.85
CA ARG A 8 19.28 2.88 -10.67
C ARG A 8 20.04 2.95 -11.98
N PRO A 9 19.36 3.26 -13.10
CA PRO A 9 19.99 3.32 -14.42
C PRO A 9 21.08 4.38 -14.49
N VAL A 10 20.95 5.42 -13.68
CA VAL A 10 21.88 6.55 -13.64
C VAL A 10 22.26 6.87 -12.19
N ASP A 11 23.51 7.25 -11.99
CA ASP A 11 23.97 7.83 -10.72
C ASP A 11 23.54 9.31 -10.66
N VAL A 12 22.37 9.55 -10.09
CA VAL A 12 21.78 10.90 -10.00
C VAL A 12 22.64 11.86 -9.16
N GLU A 13 23.45 11.37 -8.23
CA GLU A 13 24.33 12.21 -7.42
C GLU A 13 25.58 12.65 -8.19
N ALA A 14 25.99 11.92 -9.22
CA ALA A 14 27.02 12.38 -10.15
C ALA A 14 26.51 13.55 -11.01
N ILE A 15 25.17 13.62 -11.27
CA ILE A 15 24.53 14.71 -12.00
C ILE A 15 24.23 15.88 -11.07
N VAL A 16 23.65 15.59 -9.90
CA VAL A 16 23.23 16.58 -8.90
C VAL A 16 23.76 16.17 -7.52
N PRO A 17 25.00 16.53 -7.17
CA PRO A 17 25.67 16.11 -5.93
C PRO A 17 24.93 16.48 -4.64
N GLU A 18 24.11 17.53 -4.66
CA GLU A 18 23.32 17.98 -3.52
C GLU A 18 22.29 16.94 -3.06
N LEU A 19 21.83 16.07 -3.95
CA LEU A 19 20.92 14.97 -3.62
C LEU A 19 21.52 13.99 -2.60
N ALA A 20 22.85 13.91 -2.52
CA ALA A 20 23.51 13.05 -1.51
C ALA A 20 23.10 13.40 -0.08
N ALA A 21 22.85 14.68 0.23
CA ALA A 21 22.38 15.15 1.53
C ALA A 21 20.88 14.89 1.77
N LEU A 22 20.15 14.58 0.73
CA LEU A 22 18.69 14.36 0.74
C LEU A 22 18.32 12.88 0.64
N ARG A 23 19.28 11.98 0.69
CA ARG A 23 19.03 10.53 0.71
C ARG A 23 18.12 10.14 1.87
N ARG A 24 17.13 9.32 1.60
CA ARG A 24 16.38 8.59 2.63
C ARG A 24 16.31 7.10 2.28
N THR A 25 16.43 6.27 3.30
CA THR A 25 16.16 4.85 3.14
C THR A 25 14.66 4.62 3.16
N ALA A 26 14.16 3.86 2.19
CA ALA A 26 12.84 3.26 2.21
C ALA A 26 12.98 1.76 2.26
N THR A 27 12.08 1.06 2.97
CA THR A 27 11.97 -0.39 2.91
C THR A 27 10.80 -0.75 2.02
N ARG A 28 11.07 -1.20 0.79
CA ARG A 28 10.07 -1.77 -0.11
C ARG A 28 9.58 -3.11 0.46
N LEU A 29 8.29 -3.36 0.44
CA LEU A 29 7.72 -4.55 1.10
C LEU A 29 7.51 -5.72 0.14
N HIS A 30 7.42 -5.49 -1.15
CA HIS A 30 7.25 -6.49 -2.20
C HIS A 30 6.24 -7.59 -1.86
N PRO A 31 4.95 -7.25 -1.63
CA PRO A 31 3.93 -8.25 -1.34
C PRO A 31 3.78 -9.24 -2.51
N ARG A 32 3.71 -10.54 -2.19
CA ARG A 32 3.43 -11.60 -3.17
C ARG A 32 2.42 -12.56 -2.60
N ARG A 33 1.49 -13.01 -3.44
CA ARG A 33 0.47 -13.98 -3.08
C ARG A 33 1.06 -15.14 -2.30
N GLY A 34 0.41 -15.52 -1.22
CA GLY A 34 0.87 -16.60 -0.36
C GLY A 34 -0.08 -16.86 0.80
N THR A 35 0.37 -17.69 1.72
CA THR A 35 -0.39 -18.10 2.92
C THR A 35 0.37 -17.69 4.18
N PRO A 36 0.45 -16.38 4.49
CA PRO A 36 1.13 -15.93 5.69
C PRO A 36 0.41 -16.42 6.95
N THR A 37 1.16 -16.53 8.03
CA THR A 37 0.64 -16.80 9.38
C THR A 37 0.58 -15.52 10.21
N ALA A 38 0.00 -15.57 11.39
CA ALA A 38 0.00 -14.44 12.32
C ALA A 38 1.42 -14.08 12.84
N GLN A 39 2.42 -14.92 12.61
CA GLN A 39 3.81 -14.68 12.98
C GLN A 39 4.65 -14.04 11.87
N ASP A 40 4.06 -13.85 10.69
CA ASP A 40 4.73 -13.27 9.52
C ASP A 40 4.36 -11.80 9.33
N SER A 41 5.29 -10.99 8.84
CA SER A 41 4.95 -9.72 8.23
C SER A 41 4.18 -9.97 6.94
N SER A 42 2.98 -9.39 6.80
CA SER A 42 2.07 -9.75 5.73
C SER A 42 1.13 -8.60 5.33
N ALA A 43 0.59 -8.66 4.13
CA ALA A 43 -0.60 -7.91 3.73
C ALA A 43 -1.78 -8.87 3.62
N GLY A 44 -2.95 -8.49 4.13
CA GLY A 44 -4.19 -9.29 4.06
C GLY A 44 -4.14 -10.65 4.74
N GLY A 45 -3.08 -10.93 5.50
CA GLY A 45 -2.92 -12.15 6.28
C GLY A 45 -3.60 -12.06 7.65
N PRO A 46 -3.58 -13.16 8.42
CA PRO A 46 -4.08 -13.13 9.78
C PRO A 46 -3.23 -12.23 10.66
N MET A 47 -3.88 -11.47 11.55
CA MET A 47 -3.23 -10.59 12.50
C MET A 47 -2.81 -11.34 13.77
N LEU A 48 -1.67 -10.97 14.36
CA LEU A 48 -1.32 -11.39 15.71
C LEU A 48 -2.24 -10.65 16.71
N TRP A 49 -3.40 -11.25 17.04
CA TRP A 49 -4.42 -10.59 17.84
C TRP A 49 -4.76 -11.42 19.09
N PRO A 50 -4.77 -10.81 20.30
CA PRO A 50 -5.17 -11.49 21.53
C PRO A 50 -6.64 -11.90 21.48
N ALA A 51 -6.95 -13.11 21.97
CA ALA A 51 -8.32 -13.62 21.99
C ALA A 51 -9.24 -12.87 22.97
N ASP A 52 -8.67 -12.22 23.97
CA ASP A 52 -9.36 -11.43 25.00
C ASP A 52 -9.51 -9.94 24.66
N GLU A 53 -8.91 -9.49 23.54
CA GLU A 53 -9.02 -8.10 23.08
C GLU A 53 -10.14 -7.98 22.01
N PRO A 54 -11.08 -7.02 22.17
CA PRO A 54 -12.10 -6.78 21.15
C PRO A 54 -11.47 -6.40 19.80
N TRP A 55 -11.99 -7.02 18.71
CA TRP A 55 -11.60 -6.64 17.36
C TRP A 55 -12.02 -5.20 17.03
N PRO A 56 -11.20 -4.40 16.34
CA PRO A 56 -11.55 -3.04 16.00
C PRO A 56 -12.74 -2.97 15.04
N VAL A 57 -13.62 -1.99 15.26
CA VAL A 57 -14.85 -1.83 14.50
C VAL A 57 -15.08 -0.37 14.09
N CYS A 58 -15.61 -0.18 12.89
CA CYS A 58 -16.16 1.12 12.49
C CYS A 58 -17.60 1.26 13.01
N THR A 59 -17.87 2.32 13.76
CA THR A 59 -19.18 2.62 14.31
C THR A 59 -19.97 3.66 13.52
N LEU A 60 -19.38 4.21 12.45
CA LEU A 60 -20.07 5.16 11.58
C LEU A 60 -21.10 4.43 10.70
N PRO A 61 -22.28 5.06 10.46
CA PRO A 61 -23.29 4.48 9.60
C PRO A 61 -22.83 4.37 8.14
N HIS A 62 -23.02 3.19 7.54
CA HIS A 62 -22.71 2.91 6.13
C HIS A 62 -23.88 2.22 5.45
N LYS A 63 -24.16 2.60 4.19
CA LYS A 63 -25.20 1.96 3.39
C LYS A 63 -24.81 0.53 3.03
N ARG A 64 -25.27 -0.45 3.83
CA ARG A 64 -25.02 -1.87 3.64
C ARG A 64 -26.03 -2.56 2.74
N GLY A 65 -27.16 -1.92 2.49
CA GLY A 65 -28.22 -2.46 1.63
C GLY A 65 -27.78 -2.75 0.19
N SER A 66 -26.59 -2.29 -0.21
CA SER A 66 -25.98 -2.59 -1.49
C SER A 66 -24.46 -2.63 -1.33
N GLY A 67 -23.88 -3.82 -1.24
CA GLY A 67 -22.44 -4.09 -1.09
C GLY A 67 -22.04 -5.32 -1.86
N HIS A 68 -20.76 -5.66 -1.82
CA HIS A 68 -20.21 -6.91 -2.30
C HIS A 68 -20.04 -7.86 -1.12
N ARG A 69 -20.30 -9.15 -1.28
CA ARG A 69 -19.93 -10.12 -0.26
C ARG A 69 -18.41 -10.17 -0.14
N TYR A 70 -17.89 -10.15 1.07
CA TYR A 70 -16.46 -10.27 1.32
C TYR A 70 -15.85 -11.53 0.68
N ALA A 71 -16.55 -12.68 0.85
CA ALA A 71 -16.12 -13.94 0.27
C ALA A 71 -16.10 -13.93 -1.26
N ASP A 72 -17.09 -13.27 -1.90
CA ASP A 72 -17.15 -13.15 -3.36
C ASP A 72 -15.98 -12.35 -3.91
N VAL A 73 -15.56 -11.29 -3.18
CA VAL A 73 -14.39 -10.48 -3.56
C VAL A 73 -13.11 -11.30 -3.57
N LEU A 74 -12.89 -12.12 -2.54
CA LEU A 74 -11.72 -13.00 -2.49
C LEU A 74 -11.78 -14.07 -3.59
N ARG A 75 -12.95 -14.65 -3.79
CA ARG A 75 -13.17 -15.70 -4.79
C ARG A 75 -12.98 -15.17 -6.22
N GLU A 76 -13.45 -13.98 -6.52
CA GLU A 76 -13.21 -13.30 -7.81
C GLU A 76 -11.71 -13.22 -8.11
N ARG A 77 -10.92 -12.78 -7.14
CA ARG A 77 -9.47 -12.65 -7.29
C ARG A 77 -8.77 -13.99 -7.52
N GLU A 78 -9.18 -15.03 -6.81
CA GLU A 78 -8.66 -16.38 -7.02
C GLU A 78 -8.95 -16.89 -8.45
N ILE A 79 -10.14 -16.64 -8.95
CA ILE A 79 -10.52 -17.04 -10.32
C ILE A 79 -9.67 -16.30 -11.34
N LEU A 80 -9.57 -14.97 -11.21
CA LEU A 80 -8.81 -14.13 -12.13
C LEU A 80 -7.31 -14.50 -12.12
N GLU A 81 -6.74 -14.70 -10.94
CA GLU A 81 -5.34 -15.10 -10.81
C GLU A 81 -5.06 -16.44 -11.49
N ARG A 82 -5.87 -17.47 -11.24
CA ARG A 82 -5.74 -18.77 -11.92
C ARG A 82 -5.91 -18.67 -13.42
N ALA A 83 -6.87 -17.84 -13.88
CA ALA A 83 -7.09 -17.63 -15.29
C ALA A 83 -5.87 -16.99 -15.98
N TRP A 84 -5.28 -15.95 -15.39
CA TRP A 84 -4.11 -15.28 -15.94
C TRP A 84 -2.81 -16.10 -15.82
N GLN A 85 -2.66 -16.92 -14.77
CA GLN A 85 -1.55 -17.88 -14.68
C GLN A 85 -1.63 -18.96 -15.77
N ARG A 86 -2.85 -19.40 -16.13
CA ARG A 86 -3.09 -20.37 -17.20
C ARG A 86 -2.83 -19.76 -18.59
N ASP A 87 -3.38 -18.60 -18.86
CA ASP A 87 -3.20 -17.86 -20.10
C ASP A 87 -3.40 -16.35 -19.88
N PRO A 88 -2.32 -15.58 -19.78
CA PRO A 88 -2.37 -14.13 -19.55
C PRO A 88 -3.13 -13.34 -20.63
N ARG A 89 -3.34 -13.93 -21.81
CA ARG A 89 -3.98 -13.26 -22.95
C ARG A 89 -5.46 -13.58 -23.08
N SER A 90 -5.87 -14.77 -22.66
CA SER A 90 -7.25 -15.26 -22.82
C SER A 90 -8.14 -14.97 -21.61
N GLY A 91 -7.54 -14.81 -20.41
CA GLY A 91 -8.29 -14.56 -19.18
C GLY A 91 -9.21 -15.72 -18.75
N PRO A 92 -10.34 -15.41 -18.06
CA PRO A 92 -11.28 -16.43 -17.58
C PRO A 92 -11.94 -17.23 -18.71
N ASN A 93 -12.09 -18.55 -18.53
CA ASN A 93 -12.86 -19.40 -19.45
C ASN A 93 -14.38 -19.20 -19.24
N ALA A 94 -15.21 -19.89 -20.02
CA ALA A 94 -16.66 -19.70 -20.01
C ALA A 94 -17.30 -20.03 -18.66
N GLU A 95 -16.83 -21.08 -17.95
CA GLU A 95 -17.32 -21.48 -16.64
C GLU A 95 -16.93 -20.46 -15.57
N GLU A 96 -15.67 -20.03 -15.58
CA GLU A 96 -15.17 -18.97 -14.69
C GLU A 96 -15.88 -17.63 -14.92
N ALA A 97 -16.14 -17.27 -16.18
CA ALA A 97 -16.88 -16.07 -16.54
C ALA A 97 -18.35 -16.13 -16.05
N ASP A 98 -18.99 -17.32 -16.12
CA ASP A 98 -20.33 -17.52 -15.58
C ASP A 98 -20.34 -17.42 -14.03
N GLU A 99 -19.33 -17.97 -13.34
CA GLU A 99 -19.16 -17.80 -11.89
C GLU A 99 -18.98 -16.32 -11.52
N LEU A 100 -18.06 -15.61 -12.18
CA LEU A 100 -17.79 -14.18 -11.95
C LEU A 100 -19.05 -13.31 -12.20
N SER A 101 -19.89 -13.69 -13.15
CA SER A 101 -21.12 -12.96 -13.45
C SER A 101 -22.13 -12.92 -12.31
N ARG A 102 -21.97 -13.82 -11.31
CA ARG A 102 -22.83 -13.94 -10.12
C ARG A 102 -22.35 -13.05 -8.98
N PHE A 103 -21.08 -12.60 -8.99
CA PHE A 103 -20.48 -11.76 -7.95
C PHE A 103 -20.86 -10.29 -8.16
N LYS A 104 -22.11 -9.96 -7.84
CA LYS A 104 -22.64 -8.61 -8.07
C LYS A 104 -22.87 -7.89 -6.76
N ARG A 105 -22.70 -6.58 -6.82
CA ARG A 105 -23.18 -5.70 -5.77
C ARG A 105 -24.67 -5.90 -5.57
N GLY A 106 -25.10 -6.09 -4.34
CA GLY A 106 -26.50 -6.36 -4.04
C GLY A 106 -26.83 -6.34 -2.56
N ARG A 107 -28.07 -6.69 -2.23
CA ARG A 107 -28.56 -6.77 -0.87
C ARG A 107 -28.24 -8.14 -0.27
N HIS A 108 -27.00 -8.40 0.05
CA HIS A 108 -26.52 -9.70 0.52
C HIS A 108 -26.75 -9.93 2.01
N ALA A 109 -26.75 -8.88 2.84
CA ALA A 109 -26.93 -8.97 4.28
C ALA A 109 -28.15 -8.12 4.73
N PRO A 110 -29.40 -8.52 4.39
CA PRO A 110 -30.60 -7.75 4.68
C PRO A 110 -30.91 -7.64 6.18
N HIS A 111 -30.30 -8.49 7.00
CA HIS A 111 -30.41 -8.50 8.45
C HIS A 111 -29.56 -7.43 9.15
N LEU A 112 -28.57 -6.87 8.45
CA LEU A 112 -27.70 -5.83 8.99
C LEU A 112 -28.33 -4.42 8.78
N ALA A 113 -28.37 -3.64 9.85
CA ALA A 113 -28.70 -2.21 9.77
C ALA A 113 -27.49 -1.39 9.36
N ASP A 114 -27.72 -0.22 8.74
CA ASP A 114 -26.66 0.71 8.36
C ASP A 114 -25.83 1.24 9.56
N THR A 115 -26.39 1.13 10.77
CA THR A 115 -25.79 1.59 12.05
C THR A 115 -25.05 0.48 12.80
N ASP A 116 -25.15 -0.78 12.37
CA ASP A 116 -24.44 -1.85 13.06
C ASP A 116 -22.92 -1.70 12.92
N PRO A 117 -22.12 -2.02 13.94
CA PRO A 117 -20.68 -1.98 13.85
C PRO A 117 -20.12 -2.84 12.72
N ILE A 118 -19.09 -2.35 12.04
CA ILE A 118 -18.42 -3.06 10.95
C ILE A 118 -17.04 -3.50 11.43
N PRO A 119 -16.73 -4.81 11.45
CA PRO A 119 -15.36 -5.25 11.70
C PRO A 119 -14.40 -4.56 10.71
N LEU A 120 -13.34 -3.94 11.20
CA LEU A 120 -12.28 -3.40 10.34
C LEU A 120 -11.54 -4.57 9.67
N ILE A 121 -11.09 -4.34 8.45
CA ILE A 121 -10.25 -5.30 7.74
C ILE A 121 -8.80 -5.11 8.18
N GLY A 122 -8.15 -6.20 8.57
CA GLY A 122 -6.71 -6.23 8.75
C GLY A 122 -6.00 -6.08 7.41
N VAL A 123 -5.26 -4.98 7.25
CA VAL A 123 -4.63 -4.62 5.99
C VAL A 123 -3.22 -5.17 5.90
N THR A 124 -2.44 -4.92 6.92
CA THR A 124 -1.06 -5.39 7.02
C THR A 124 -0.61 -5.44 8.46
N GLN A 125 0.29 -6.36 8.74
CA GLN A 125 1.09 -6.32 9.95
C GLN A 125 2.57 -6.41 9.58
N LEU A 126 3.38 -5.63 10.29
CA LEU A 126 4.80 -5.46 10.02
C LEU A 126 5.57 -5.64 11.30
N TYR A 127 6.40 -6.68 11.37
CA TYR A 127 7.34 -6.88 12.47
C TYR A 127 8.62 -6.11 12.20
N ARG A 128 9.15 -5.43 13.21
CA ARG A 128 10.42 -4.69 13.07
C ARG A 128 11.58 -5.60 12.71
N ARG A 129 11.59 -6.87 13.16
CA ARG A 129 12.60 -7.85 12.79
C ARG A 129 12.69 -8.11 11.30
N ASP A 130 11.57 -7.93 10.57
CA ASP A 130 11.47 -8.17 9.12
C ASP A 130 11.57 -6.87 8.32
N VAL A 131 11.20 -5.73 8.94
CA VAL A 131 11.10 -4.41 8.30
C VAL A 131 11.93 -3.40 9.11
N PRO A 132 13.26 -3.32 8.86
CA PRO A 132 14.16 -2.45 9.63
C PRO A 132 13.79 -0.95 9.59
N GLY A 133 13.15 -0.50 8.50
CA GLY A 133 12.68 0.89 8.35
C GLY A 133 11.52 1.28 9.27
N LEU A 134 10.90 0.35 10.01
CA LEU A 134 9.88 0.70 11.01
C LEU A 134 10.51 1.49 12.16
N PRO A 135 9.92 2.66 12.53
CA PRO A 135 10.46 3.47 13.60
C PRO A 135 10.41 2.75 14.95
N ASP A 136 11.42 3.00 15.78
CA ASP A 136 11.37 2.61 17.19
C ASP A 136 10.51 3.60 17.96
N THR A 137 9.27 3.23 18.18
CA THR A 137 8.31 4.08 18.90
C THR A 137 8.32 3.85 20.41
N GLY A 138 9.07 2.84 20.90
CA GLY A 138 8.96 2.37 22.28
C GLY A 138 7.60 1.69 22.61
N ALA A 139 6.62 1.77 21.71
CA ALA A 139 5.27 1.23 21.91
C ALA A 139 5.15 -0.26 21.52
N GLY A 140 6.14 -0.80 20.80
CA GLY A 140 6.17 -2.21 20.40
C GLY A 140 7.06 -2.48 19.19
N ASP A 141 7.15 -3.76 18.85
CA ASP A 141 7.92 -4.29 17.73
C ASP A 141 7.04 -4.73 16.54
N LEU A 142 5.74 -4.54 16.64
CA LEU A 142 4.73 -4.92 15.66
C LEU A 142 3.79 -3.76 15.36
N LEU A 143 3.73 -3.34 14.10
CA LEU A 143 2.71 -2.41 13.58
C LEU A 143 1.59 -3.21 12.91
N GLN A 144 0.36 -2.93 13.27
CA GLN A 144 -0.83 -3.45 12.61
C GLN A 144 -1.69 -2.30 12.07
N VAL A 145 -2.14 -2.44 10.84
CA VAL A 145 -2.96 -1.45 10.13
C VAL A 145 -4.30 -2.05 9.79
N PHE A 146 -5.36 -1.35 10.15
CA PHE A 146 -6.74 -1.72 9.86
C PHE A 146 -7.45 -0.59 9.15
N TRP A 147 -8.47 -0.91 8.34
CA TRP A 147 -9.37 0.09 7.80
C TRP A 147 -10.80 -0.39 7.63
N CYS A 148 -11.71 0.57 7.53
CA CYS A 148 -13.10 0.29 7.17
C CYS A 148 -13.20 0.06 5.65
N PRO A 149 -13.88 -1.02 5.19
CA PRO A 149 -14.04 -1.31 3.76
C PRO A 149 -15.15 -0.48 3.09
N PHE A 150 -15.60 0.58 3.73
CA PHE A 150 -16.57 1.52 3.20
C PHE A 150 -15.94 2.90 3.04
N GLU A 151 -16.52 3.70 2.16
CA GLU A 151 -16.17 5.11 1.99
C GLU A 151 -17.00 6.01 2.93
N ARG A 152 -16.72 7.32 2.85
CA ARG A 152 -17.46 8.42 3.47
C ARG A 152 -17.20 8.58 4.96
N HIS A 153 -15.93 8.61 5.31
CA HIS A 153 -15.47 9.03 6.62
C HIS A 153 -15.01 10.50 6.58
N GLY A 154 -14.78 11.05 7.77
CA GLY A 154 -14.36 12.43 7.97
C GLY A 154 -15.42 13.47 7.62
N GLU A 155 -15.08 14.73 7.83
CA GLU A 155 -15.99 15.87 7.55
C GLU A 155 -16.25 16.03 6.06
N SER A 156 -15.22 15.81 5.22
CA SER A 156 -15.31 15.86 3.76
C SER A 156 -16.10 14.70 3.16
N ARG A 157 -16.34 13.62 3.93
CA ARG A 157 -16.92 12.34 3.48
C ARG A 157 -16.11 11.64 2.36
N HIS A 158 -14.85 12.00 2.20
CA HIS A 158 -13.92 11.40 1.24
C HIS A 158 -12.72 10.72 1.90
N GLU A 159 -12.65 10.79 3.23
CA GLU A 159 -11.57 10.20 4.00
C GLU A 159 -11.77 8.70 4.19
N MET A 160 -10.68 8.01 4.47
CA MET A 160 -10.69 6.62 4.91
C MET A 160 -10.66 6.58 6.44
N HIS A 161 -11.32 5.60 7.04
CA HIS A 161 -11.14 5.28 8.45
C HIS A 161 -10.04 4.23 8.57
N VAL A 162 -8.90 4.65 9.10
CA VAL A 162 -7.71 3.81 9.33
C VAL A 162 -7.41 3.78 10.81
N GLU A 163 -7.03 2.61 11.34
CA GLU A 163 -6.50 2.46 12.69
C GLU A 163 -5.10 1.86 12.65
N LEU A 164 -4.20 2.43 13.45
CA LEU A 164 -2.86 1.91 13.68
C LEU A 164 -2.78 1.32 15.09
N ARG A 165 -2.23 0.12 15.20
CA ARG A 165 -1.96 -0.54 16.49
C ARG A 165 -0.51 -0.91 16.57
N TRP A 166 0.18 -0.38 17.57
CA TRP A 166 1.51 -0.82 17.95
C TRP A 166 1.41 -1.84 19.07
N ARG A 167 2.14 -2.95 18.95
CA ARG A 167 2.15 -4.03 19.93
C ARG A 167 3.55 -4.50 20.23
N ARG A 168 3.69 -5.10 21.41
CA ARG A 168 4.78 -6.04 21.69
C ARG A 168 4.31 -7.43 21.30
N SER A 169 4.98 -8.04 20.33
CA SER A 169 4.56 -9.33 19.81
C SER A 169 4.61 -10.46 20.84
N GLU A 170 5.50 -10.35 21.83
CA GLU A 170 5.65 -11.29 22.93
C GLU A 170 4.51 -11.24 23.97
N ASP A 171 3.79 -10.13 24.07
CA ASP A 171 2.75 -9.91 25.09
C ASP A 171 1.35 -10.40 24.65
N THR A 172 1.23 -11.08 23.50
CA THR A 172 -0.08 -11.32 22.85
C THR A 172 -0.88 -12.46 23.50
N GLY A 173 -0.28 -13.35 24.28
CA GLY A 173 -0.99 -14.44 24.95
C GLY A 173 -1.65 -15.42 23.98
N THR A 174 -2.89 -15.85 24.31
CA THR A 174 -3.68 -16.72 23.43
C THR A 174 -4.18 -15.95 22.23
N LEU A 175 -3.95 -16.48 21.03
CA LEU A 175 -4.33 -15.80 19.78
C LEU A 175 -5.80 -16.07 19.39
N LEU A 176 -6.43 -15.05 18.81
CA LEU A 176 -7.73 -15.15 18.16
C LEU A 176 -7.59 -15.91 16.83
N THR A 177 -8.11 -17.13 16.77
CA THR A 177 -7.98 -18.01 15.59
C THR A 177 -8.98 -17.67 14.49
N GLU A 178 -10.20 -17.26 14.85
CA GLU A 178 -11.26 -16.87 13.92
C GLU A 178 -11.42 -15.34 13.99
N GLN A 179 -10.75 -14.65 13.08
CA GLN A 179 -10.74 -13.20 13.06
C GLN A 179 -11.99 -12.65 12.37
N PRO A 180 -12.67 -11.64 12.96
CA PRO A 180 -13.88 -11.08 12.39
C PRO A 180 -13.62 -10.44 11.03
N VAL A 181 -14.49 -10.71 10.07
CA VAL A 181 -14.53 -10.07 8.76
C VAL A 181 -15.93 -9.52 8.48
N PRO A 182 -16.08 -8.42 7.74
CA PRO A 182 -17.38 -7.91 7.36
C PRO A 182 -18.07 -8.86 6.37
N GLU A 183 -19.37 -9.11 6.52
CA GLU A 183 -20.14 -9.93 5.56
C GLU A 183 -20.21 -9.25 4.19
N VAL A 184 -20.33 -7.91 4.21
CA VAL A 184 -20.38 -7.08 3.01
C VAL A 184 -19.40 -5.92 3.09
N VAL A 185 -18.86 -5.54 1.95
CA VAL A 185 -17.93 -4.43 1.78
C VAL A 185 -18.48 -3.43 0.77
N GLY A 186 -18.21 -2.17 0.99
CA GLY A 186 -18.63 -1.09 0.09
C GLY A 186 -17.77 -1.02 -1.16
N ARG A 187 -16.47 -1.32 -0.99
CA ARG A 187 -15.43 -1.26 -2.01
C ARG A 187 -14.57 -2.54 -2.02
N PRO A 188 -14.70 -3.37 -3.06
CA PRO A 188 -13.84 -4.54 -3.25
C PRO A 188 -12.35 -4.21 -3.23
N GLU A 189 -11.99 -3.03 -3.75
CA GLU A 189 -10.61 -2.54 -3.83
C GLU A 189 -9.99 -2.23 -2.46
N LEU A 190 -10.77 -2.27 -1.38
CA LEU A 190 -10.27 -2.12 -0.01
C LEU A 190 -10.08 -3.46 0.72
N VAL A 191 -10.32 -4.58 0.06
CA VAL A 191 -10.10 -5.92 0.62
C VAL A 191 -8.74 -6.44 0.18
N PRO A 192 -7.72 -6.53 1.05
CA PRO A 192 -6.44 -7.07 0.64
C PRO A 192 -6.49 -8.58 0.45
N SER A 193 -5.79 -9.07 -0.53
CA SER A 193 -5.52 -10.49 -0.68
C SER A 193 -4.32 -10.90 0.14
N PRO A 194 -4.29 -12.13 0.70
CA PRO A 194 -3.18 -12.60 1.50
C PRO A 194 -1.86 -12.62 0.71
N CYS A 195 -0.86 -11.91 1.23
CA CYS A 195 0.48 -11.81 0.66
C CYS A 195 1.55 -11.95 1.73
N VAL A 196 2.60 -12.69 1.43
CA VAL A 196 3.87 -12.68 2.15
C VAL A 196 4.67 -11.48 1.67
N LEU A 197 5.40 -10.83 2.56
CA LEU A 197 6.26 -9.69 2.24
C LEU A 197 7.71 -10.12 2.04
N HIS A 198 8.43 -9.38 1.19
CA HIS A 198 9.85 -9.60 0.90
C HIS A 198 10.60 -8.27 1.04
N PRO A 199 10.82 -7.78 2.27
CA PRO A 199 11.37 -6.45 2.52
C PRO A 199 12.76 -6.27 1.92
N GLU A 200 13.00 -5.11 1.29
CA GLU A 200 14.25 -4.67 0.71
C GLU A 200 14.49 -3.19 0.98
N GLU A 201 15.68 -2.82 1.42
CA GLU A 201 16.05 -1.41 1.59
C GLU A 201 16.54 -0.81 0.28
N VAL A 202 16.01 0.35 -0.06
CA VAL A 202 16.40 1.14 -1.23
C VAL A 202 16.64 2.59 -0.82
N ILE A 203 17.46 3.31 -1.61
CA ILE A 203 17.63 4.75 -1.44
C ILE A 203 16.62 5.49 -2.30
N GLU A 204 16.00 6.50 -1.72
CA GLU A 204 15.08 7.42 -2.37
C GLU A 204 15.56 8.87 -2.23
N TYR A 205 15.07 9.69 -3.13
CA TYR A 205 15.25 11.14 -3.16
C TYR A 205 13.91 11.86 -3.14
N PRO A 206 13.86 13.16 -2.77
CA PRO A 206 12.62 13.92 -2.73
C PRO A 206 11.89 13.88 -4.08
N TRP A 207 10.57 14.03 -4.04
CA TRP A 207 9.79 14.29 -5.24
C TRP A 207 10.27 15.58 -5.92
N PHE A 208 10.21 15.67 -7.24
CA PHE A 208 10.82 16.76 -8.02
C PHE A 208 10.46 18.15 -7.50
N GLU A 209 9.18 18.42 -7.25
CA GLU A 209 8.70 19.72 -6.77
C GLU A 209 9.04 20.02 -5.28
N GLU A 210 9.57 19.05 -4.53
CA GLU A 210 10.11 19.28 -3.18
C GLU A 210 11.57 19.79 -3.21
N LEU A 211 12.22 19.72 -4.37
CA LEU A 211 13.61 20.14 -4.53
C LEU A 211 13.74 21.67 -4.66
N PRO A 212 14.89 22.26 -4.27
CA PRO A 212 15.20 23.64 -4.58
C PRO A 212 15.16 23.91 -6.09
N GLN A 213 14.78 25.11 -6.49
CA GLN A 213 14.58 25.45 -7.89
C GLN A 213 15.85 25.26 -8.74
N ASP A 214 17.03 25.61 -8.22
CA ASP A 214 18.30 25.42 -8.91
C ASP A 214 18.66 23.93 -9.14
N VAL A 215 18.16 23.05 -8.27
CA VAL A 215 18.29 21.60 -8.42
C VAL A 215 17.32 21.09 -9.49
N GLN A 216 16.07 21.58 -9.48
CA GLN A 216 15.08 21.25 -10.51
C GLN A 216 15.59 21.64 -11.91
N GLU A 217 16.10 22.87 -12.07
CA GLU A 217 16.64 23.37 -13.34
C GLU A 217 17.80 22.50 -13.88
N ARG A 218 18.62 21.91 -13.00
CA ARG A 218 19.69 20.99 -13.43
C ARG A 218 19.18 19.62 -13.82
N ILE A 219 18.13 19.12 -13.15
CA ILE A 219 17.47 17.88 -13.52
C ILE A 219 16.81 18.05 -14.88
N ASP A 220 16.04 19.13 -15.09
CA ASP A 220 15.41 19.46 -16.38
C ASP A 220 16.44 19.56 -17.51
N ALA A 221 17.58 20.20 -17.23
CA ALA A 221 18.66 20.30 -18.22
C ALA A 221 19.31 18.96 -18.55
N TRP A 222 19.32 18.02 -17.61
CA TRP A 222 19.82 16.67 -17.82
C TRP A 222 18.82 15.80 -18.57
N GLU A 223 17.53 15.85 -18.24
CA GLU A 223 16.47 15.11 -18.94
C GLU A 223 16.33 15.56 -20.41
N GLY A 224 16.61 16.82 -20.67
CA GLY A 224 16.49 17.40 -22.01
C GLY A 224 15.05 17.72 -22.41
N PRO A 225 14.82 18.19 -23.65
CA PRO A 225 13.47 18.52 -24.10
C PRO A 225 12.63 17.26 -24.33
N GLU A 226 11.35 17.32 -23.94
CA GLU A 226 10.36 16.24 -24.10
C GLU A 226 10.05 15.85 -25.58
N GLU A 227 10.59 16.60 -26.56
CA GLU A 227 10.21 16.47 -27.98
C GLU A 227 10.95 15.36 -28.75
N ASP A 228 11.85 14.63 -28.11
CA ASP A 228 12.54 13.53 -28.80
C ASP A 228 11.73 12.24 -28.70
N GLU A 229 10.83 12.02 -29.68
CA GLU A 229 10.06 10.77 -29.88
C GLU A 229 10.97 9.56 -30.24
N SER A 230 12.25 9.58 -29.84
CA SER A 230 13.11 8.42 -30.01
C SER A 230 12.55 7.27 -29.15
N GLU A 231 12.52 6.06 -29.72
CA GLU A 231 12.02 4.84 -29.05
C GLU A 231 12.82 4.48 -27.76
N ASP A 232 13.97 5.12 -27.52
CA ASP A 232 14.73 5.06 -26.29
C ASP A 232 14.19 6.15 -25.34
N GLN A 233 13.26 5.74 -24.46
CA GLN A 233 12.78 6.60 -23.38
C GLN A 233 13.99 7.03 -22.54
N ASN A 234 14.28 8.33 -22.51
CA ASN A 234 15.26 8.90 -21.61
C ASN A 234 14.81 8.63 -20.17
N GLU A 235 15.77 8.28 -19.29
CA GLU A 235 15.50 8.12 -17.88
C GLU A 235 14.94 9.41 -17.31
N GLN A 236 13.88 9.30 -16.50
CA GLN A 236 13.23 10.44 -15.87
C GLN A 236 13.42 10.40 -14.36
N TYR A 237 13.78 11.52 -13.78
CA TYR A 237 14.01 11.64 -12.34
C TYR A 237 12.82 11.14 -11.53
N ILE A 238 11.63 11.56 -11.91
CA ILE A 238 10.39 11.22 -11.20
C ILE A 238 10.12 9.71 -11.20
N TYR A 239 10.29 9.06 -12.35
CA TYR A 239 9.89 7.65 -12.52
C TYR A 239 11.01 6.67 -12.21
N ASP A 240 12.27 7.02 -12.50
CA ASP A 240 13.37 6.08 -12.43
C ASP A 240 14.29 6.27 -11.25
N LEU A 241 14.37 7.50 -10.69
CA LEU A 241 15.41 7.85 -9.74
C LEU A 241 14.89 8.29 -8.37
N SER A 242 13.75 8.99 -8.28
CA SER A 242 13.31 9.62 -7.05
C SER A 242 12.71 8.64 -6.03
N THR A 243 11.44 8.29 -6.18
CA THR A 243 10.67 7.51 -5.21
C THR A 243 10.32 6.13 -5.74
N ALA A 244 10.54 5.10 -4.94
CA ALA A 244 10.15 3.74 -5.30
C ALA A 244 8.62 3.58 -5.35
N PRO A 245 8.07 2.89 -6.36
CA PRO A 245 6.67 2.50 -6.39
C PRO A 245 6.42 1.31 -5.44
N GLY A 246 5.14 0.98 -5.25
CA GLY A 246 4.72 -0.16 -4.47
C GLY A 246 4.52 0.14 -2.98
N TRP A 247 4.38 -0.92 -2.21
CA TRP A 247 4.25 -0.82 -0.75
C TRP A 247 5.62 -0.60 -0.14
N LYS A 248 5.73 0.41 0.74
CA LYS A 248 7.00 0.73 1.40
C LYS A 248 6.83 1.39 2.76
N VAL A 249 7.84 1.26 3.59
CA VAL A 249 7.99 1.95 4.88
C VAL A 249 9.07 3.02 4.75
N GLY A 250 8.81 4.22 5.25
CA GLY A 250 9.74 5.35 5.19
C GLY A 250 9.87 5.98 3.80
N GLY A 251 11.03 6.56 3.51
CA GLY A 251 11.33 7.23 2.23
C GLY A 251 10.61 8.57 2.04
N TYR A 252 10.17 8.83 0.82
CA TYR A 252 9.48 10.04 0.40
C TYR A 252 8.07 9.76 -0.14
N ILE A 253 7.23 10.79 -0.16
CA ILE A 253 5.91 10.75 -0.81
C ILE A 253 6.08 11.11 -2.28
N ALA A 254 5.47 10.32 -3.17
CA ALA A 254 5.32 10.71 -4.57
C ALA A 254 4.02 11.52 -4.72
N TRP A 255 4.13 12.78 -5.13
CA TRP A 255 3.03 13.73 -5.20
C TRP A 255 2.36 13.73 -6.58
N ASN A 256 1.73 12.62 -6.96
CA ASN A 256 1.19 12.40 -8.31
C ASN A 256 -0.12 13.16 -8.59
N LEU A 257 -0.96 13.38 -7.57
CA LEU A 257 -2.30 13.99 -7.74
C LEU A 257 -2.32 15.46 -7.35
N THR A 258 -1.49 15.84 -6.39
CA THR A 258 -1.41 17.21 -5.88
C THR A 258 0.06 17.59 -5.74
N GLY A 259 0.38 18.86 -5.83
CA GLY A 259 1.72 19.32 -5.48
C GLY A 259 2.04 19.08 -3.99
N PRO A 260 3.33 19.12 -3.61
CA PRO A 260 3.77 18.97 -2.23
C PRO A 260 3.07 19.96 -1.29
N THR A 261 2.65 19.46 -0.15
CA THR A 261 2.05 20.30 0.91
C THR A 261 2.76 20.04 2.23
N ARG A 262 2.87 21.09 3.06
CA ARG A 262 3.42 20.92 4.40
C ARG A 262 2.52 20.01 5.23
N LEU A 263 3.06 18.90 5.68
CA LEU A 263 2.40 17.97 6.59
C LEU A 263 2.94 18.21 7.99
N ALA A 264 2.16 18.84 8.84
CA ALA A 264 2.56 19.16 10.21
C ALA A 264 1.70 18.41 11.23
N CYS A 265 2.35 17.99 12.32
CA CYS A 265 1.69 17.39 13.47
C CYS A 265 0.76 18.42 14.15
N SER A 266 -0.51 18.05 14.35
CA SER A 266 -1.51 18.94 14.97
C SER A 266 -1.24 19.24 16.45
N VAL A 267 -0.33 18.48 17.09
CA VAL A 267 -0.02 18.64 18.51
C VAL A 267 1.28 19.42 18.74
N CYS A 268 2.34 19.16 17.96
CA CYS A 268 3.66 19.74 18.23
C CYS A 268 4.28 20.47 17.03
N ASP A 269 3.54 20.65 15.94
CA ASP A 269 3.96 21.31 14.69
C ASP A 269 5.22 20.72 14.03
N ALA A 270 5.69 19.55 14.49
CA ALA A 270 6.78 18.84 13.81
C ALA A 270 6.32 18.40 12.41
N GLU A 271 7.21 18.44 11.44
CA GLU A 271 6.96 17.87 10.12
C GLU A 271 6.71 16.35 10.26
N LEU A 272 5.60 15.88 9.66
CA LEU A 272 5.25 14.46 9.65
C LEU A 272 6.13 13.72 8.66
N THR A 273 6.48 12.48 9.01
CA THR A 273 7.29 11.61 8.16
C THR A 273 6.44 10.45 7.62
N PRO A 274 6.71 9.96 6.40
CA PRO A 274 6.06 8.77 5.87
C PRO A 274 6.33 7.57 6.78
N LEU A 275 5.27 6.91 7.25
CA LEU A 275 5.36 5.63 7.95
C LEU A 275 5.19 4.48 6.97
N LEU A 276 4.08 4.50 6.22
CA LEU A 276 3.71 3.43 5.33
C LEU A 276 3.03 4.00 4.08
N THR A 277 3.51 3.61 2.94
CA THR A 277 2.85 3.81 1.65
C THR A 277 2.19 2.51 1.21
N ILE A 278 0.91 2.58 0.88
CA ILE A 278 0.12 1.48 0.31
C ILE A 278 -0.25 1.90 -1.10
N ASP A 279 0.40 1.30 -2.08
CA ASP A 279 0.19 1.57 -3.50
C ASP A 279 -0.72 0.52 -4.12
N GLN A 280 -1.46 0.91 -5.14
CA GLN A 280 -2.24 -0.03 -5.94
C GLN A 280 -1.33 -1.01 -6.68
N ARG A 281 -0.16 -0.56 -7.11
CA ARG A 281 0.75 -1.31 -7.99
C ARG A 281 2.16 -1.34 -7.45
N GLU A 282 2.83 -2.46 -7.67
CA GLU A 282 4.27 -2.61 -7.38
C GLU A 282 5.15 -1.93 -8.42
N TRP A 283 4.65 -1.76 -9.64
CA TRP A 283 5.23 -1.01 -10.75
C TRP A 283 4.15 -0.70 -11.79
N ASP A 284 4.42 0.26 -12.63
CA ASP A 284 3.63 0.62 -13.81
C ASP A 284 4.54 0.73 -15.05
N PRO A 285 3.99 1.02 -16.25
CA PRO A 285 4.82 1.13 -17.46
C PRO A 285 5.92 2.19 -17.40
N ALA A 286 5.74 3.27 -16.62
CA ALA A 286 6.73 4.33 -16.49
C ALA A 286 7.83 3.99 -15.45
N SER A 287 7.55 3.06 -14.52
CA SER A 287 8.45 2.70 -13.42
C SER A 287 9.07 1.30 -13.55
N THR A 288 9.27 0.83 -14.78
CA THR A 288 9.80 -0.52 -15.05
C THR A 288 11.23 -0.72 -14.56
N GLY A 289 11.99 0.36 -14.40
CA GLY A 289 13.32 0.34 -13.79
C GLY A 289 13.33 -0.16 -12.34
N TRP A 290 12.18 -0.10 -11.65
CA TRP A 290 12.02 -0.58 -10.28
C TRP A 290 11.54 -2.03 -10.17
N VAL A 291 11.31 -2.73 -11.28
CA VAL A 291 10.85 -4.13 -11.26
C VAL A 291 11.98 -5.04 -10.75
N PRO A 292 11.76 -5.79 -9.65
CA PRO A 292 12.75 -6.72 -9.14
C PRO A 292 13.20 -7.73 -10.21
N TYR A 293 14.45 -8.17 -10.14
CA TYR A 293 14.98 -9.14 -11.10
C TYR A 293 14.13 -10.41 -11.20
N GLU A 294 13.57 -10.86 -10.07
CA GLU A 294 12.76 -12.07 -9.97
C GLU A 294 11.39 -11.94 -10.63
N ASP A 295 10.92 -10.71 -10.82
CA ASP A 295 9.57 -10.41 -11.37
C ASP A 295 9.61 -9.96 -12.85
N ARG A 296 10.81 -9.80 -13.42
CA ARG A 296 10.95 -9.30 -14.81
C ARG A 296 10.29 -10.18 -15.87
N GLN A 297 10.26 -11.49 -15.66
CA GLN A 297 9.55 -12.40 -16.56
C GLN A 297 8.03 -12.18 -16.56
N ASP A 298 7.48 -11.68 -15.44
CA ASP A 298 6.05 -11.51 -15.22
C ASP A 298 5.56 -10.09 -15.53
N ILE A 299 6.45 -9.19 -15.99
CA ILE A 299 6.13 -7.76 -16.22
C ILE A 299 4.93 -7.56 -17.15
N ARG A 300 4.68 -8.51 -18.07
CA ARG A 300 3.56 -8.47 -19.02
C ARG A 300 2.38 -9.36 -18.60
N VAL A 301 2.48 -10.04 -17.47
CA VAL A 301 1.39 -10.88 -16.95
C VAL A 301 0.35 -9.99 -16.30
N MET A 302 -0.89 -10.11 -16.73
CA MET A 302 -2.00 -9.33 -16.16
C MET A 302 -2.11 -9.59 -14.66
N GLY A 303 -2.15 -8.51 -13.87
CA GLY A 303 -2.30 -8.58 -12.41
C GLY A 303 -1.02 -8.90 -11.63
N ALA A 304 0.11 -9.20 -12.28
CA ALA A 304 1.37 -9.49 -11.58
C ALA A 304 1.85 -8.31 -10.72
N ASN A 305 1.59 -7.08 -11.17
CA ASN A 305 1.95 -5.85 -10.46
C ASN A 305 0.92 -5.40 -9.40
N VAL A 306 -0.19 -6.13 -9.20
CA VAL A 306 -1.24 -5.81 -8.20
C VAL A 306 -1.48 -6.96 -7.22
N PRO A 307 -0.45 -7.51 -6.56
CA PRO A 307 -0.55 -8.75 -5.79
C PRO A 307 -1.55 -8.68 -4.63
N THR A 308 -1.66 -7.54 -3.97
CA THR A 308 -2.59 -7.33 -2.86
C THR A 308 -4.03 -7.09 -3.32
N GLY A 309 -4.23 -6.64 -4.55
CA GLY A 309 -5.54 -6.28 -5.11
C GLY A 309 -6.18 -5.06 -4.45
N VAL A 310 -5.45 -4.28 -3.63
CA VAL A 310 -6.00 -3.06 -3.03
C VAL A 310 -5.72 -1.82 -3.88
N SER A 311 -6.66 -0.89 -3.83
CA SER A 311 -6.54 0.44 -4.44
C SER A 311 -7.16 1.47 -3.49
N PRO A 312 -6.39 1.97 -2.51
CA PRO A 312 -6.89 2.92 -1.54
C PRO A 312 -7.08 4.29 -2.19
N GLY A 313 -8.30 4.80 -2.16
CA GLY A 313 -8.63 6.07 -2.81
C GLY A 313 -8.57 5.98 -4.33
N ARG A 314 -7.81 6.88 -4.95
CA ARG A 314 -7.62 6.94 -6.41
C ARG A 314 -6.22 6.53 -6.87
N GLY A 315 -5.39 6.06 -5.95
CA GLY A 315 -4.01 5.74 -6.26
C GLY A 315 -3.28 5.18 -5.05
N ARG A 316 -2.45 6.00 -4.44
CA ARG A 316 -1.50 5.66 -3.40
C ARG A 316 -1.92 6.30 -2.08
N LEU A 317 -2.03 5.52 -1.01
CA LEU A 317 -2.27 6.01 0.35
C LEU A 317 -0.96 6.08 1.11
N ASN A 318 -0.64 7.28 1.60
CA ASN A 318 0.48 7.49 2.51
C ASN A 318 -0.05 7.74 3.92
N ILE A 319 0.43 6.96 4.88
CA ILE A 319 0.21 7.16 6.31
C ILE A 319 1.43 7.88 6.85
N THR A 320 1.23 9.08 7.38
CA THR A 320 2.33 9.91 7.92
C THR A 320 2.18 10.10 9.42
N VAL A 321 3.28 10.04 10.15
CA VAL A 321 3.32 10.07 11.62
C VAL A 321 4.25 11.15 12.14
N CYS A 322 4.01 11.55 13.38
CA CYS A 322 4.90 12.48 14.09
C CYS A 322 6.20 11.77 14.46
N PRO A 323 7.38 12.30 14.05
CA PRO A 323 8.66 11.69 14.40
C PRO A 323 9.04 11.90 15.88
N ARG A 324 8.35 12.81 16.59
CA ARG A 324 8.63 13.09 18.02
C ARG A 324 7.84 12.19 18.96
N ASP A 325 6.61 11.82 18.56
CA ASP A 325 5.75 10.96 19.39
C ASP A 325 4.78 10.18 18.49
N PRO A 326 4.86 8.84 18.45
CA PRO A 326 4.01 7.98 17.65
C PRO A 326 2.54 7.96 18.12
N HIS A 327 2.24 8.48 19.32
CA HIS A 327 0.88 8.61 19.84
C HIS A 327 0.18 9.90 19.38
N HIS A 328 0.91 10.83 18.77
CA HIS A 328 0.29 11.98 18.14
C HIS A 328 -0.54 11.52 16.93
N PRO A 329 -1.61 12.25 16.58
CA PRO A 329 -2.46 11.90 15.45
C PRO A 329 -1.66 11.79 14.15
N PHE A 330 -1.80 10.67 13.46
CA PHE A 330 -1.28 10.48 12.12
C PHE A 330 -2.14 11.21 11.07
N ARG A 331 -1.61 11.39 9.88
CA ARG A 331 -2.38 11.93 8.74
C ARG A 331 -2.33 10.97 7.56
N LEU A 332 -3.43 10.96 6.82
CA LEU A 332 -3.57 10.22 5.57
C LEU A 332 -3.41 11.21 4.41
N VAL A 333 -2.58 10.82 3.44
CA VAL A 333 -2.35 11.58 2.20
C VAL A 333 -2.56 10.64 1.02
N THR A 334 -3.55 10.93 0.19
CA THR A 334 -3.83 10.16 -1.03
C THR A 334 -3.22 10.87 -2.23
N GLN A 335 -2.42 10.12 -3.00
CA GLN A 335 -1.72 10.59 -4.19
C GLN A 335 -1.95 9.68 -5.39
#